data_6d78fd10682f1dddea27a3fb06a94cce
#
_entry.id   6d78fd10682f1dddea27a3fb06a94cce
#
_cell.length_a   1.000
_cell.length_b   1.000
_cell.length_c   1.000
_cell.angle_alpha   90.00
_cell.angle_beta   90.00
_cell.angle_gamma   90.00
#
_symmetry.space_group_name_H-M   'P 1'
#
loop_
_entity.id
_entity.type
_entity.pdbx_description
1 polymer ?
#
loop_
_entity_poly.entity_id
_entity_poly.type
_entity_poly.pdbx_seq_one_letter_code
_entity_poly.pdbx_strand_id
1 'polypeptide(L)'
;PLALSLGLPLGTWMGQHLGWRLCFGSMSVLALLLMGWVQLRLPDFAGQPAGQSFQLRQVFRLPGVRPVLLVVLTYVLAHNLLYTYIAPLLAQAGLATQVDRVLLVFGLMSVLSIWITGVLIDGHLRALTLASTGLFLLGALLLALAMGSPTVVYLAVAAWGLGFGGAATLLQTALAKSAGAAADVAQSMLVTSWNLAIAGGGMAGGLLLAHWGVGAFSPAVLALLVMSLAVVLAAKRHGFAAEKP
;
A
#
# COMPACT_ATOMS: atom_id res chain seq x y z
N PRO A 1 4.47 -7.41 -4.86
CA PRO A 1 4.30 -6.74 -6.17
C PRO A 1 4.28 -7.70 -7.33
N LEU A 2 5.24 -8.63 -7.46
CA LEU A 2 5.21 -9.66 -8.52
C LEU A 2 3.90 -10.45 -8.52
N ALA A 3 3.39 -10.82 -7.35
CA ALA A 3 2.10 -11.49 -7.22
C ALA A 3 0.93 -10.62 -7.70
N LEU A 4 0.97 -9.32 -7.47
CA LEU A 4 -0.05 -8.39 -7.98
C LEU A 4 0.09 -8.15 -9.48
N SER A 5 1.34 -8.03 -9.98
CA SER A 5 1.60 -7.76 -11.39
C SER A 5 1.31 -8.97 -12.29
N LEU A 6 1.58 -10.19 -11.83
CA LEU A 6 1.38 -11.43 -12.59
C LEU A 6 0.11 -12.17 -12.15
N GLY A 7 -0.23 -12.12 -10.86
CA GLY A 7 -1.36 -12.85 -10.30
C GLY A 7 -2.71 -12.30 -10.78
N LEU A 8 -2.82 -10.96 -10.92
CA LEU A 8 -4.06 -10.34 -11.37
C LEU A 8 -4.40 -10.71 -12.83
N PRO A 9 -3.49 -10.54 -13.82
CA PRO A 9 -3.74 -10.98 -15.19
C PRO A 9 -3.97 -12.49 -15.28
N LEU A 10 -3.17 -13.30 -14.57
CA LEU A 10 -3.32 -14.75 -14.56
C LEU A 10 -4.66 -15.17 -13.95
N GLY A 11 -5.04 -14.58 -12.82
CA GLY A 11 -6.32 -14.84 -12.15
C GLY A 11 -7.52 -14.42 -13.01
N THR A 12 -7.42 -13.30 -13.71
CA THR A 12 -8.46 -12.83 -14.65
C THR A 12 -8.59 -13.79 -15.83
N TRP A 13 -7.47 -14.18 -16.44
CA TRP A 13 -7.47 -15.15 -17.55
C TRP A 13 -8.04 -16.51 -17.11
N MET A 14 -7.61 -17.04 -15.96
CA MET A 14 -8.15 -18.28 -15.39
C MET A 14 -9.63 -18.14 -15.10
N GLY A 15 -10.07 -17.04 -14.52
CA GLY A 15 -11.47 -16.77 -14.19
C GLY A 15 -12.37 -16.76 -15.41
N GLN A 16 -11.89 -16.20 -16.53
CA GLN A 16 -12.63 -16.12 -17.80
C GLN A 16 -12.67 -17.45 -18.55
N HIS A 17 -11.58 -18.25 -18.55
CA HIS A 17 -11.46 -19.46 -19.37
C HIS A 17 -11.77 -20.75 -18.59
N LEU A 18 -11.41 -20.79 -17.31
CA LEU A 18 -11.53 -21.99 -16.47
C LEU A 18 -12.60 -21.86 -15.37
N GLY A 19 -13.11 -20.66 -15.18
CA GLY A 19 -14.12 -20.35 -14.18
C GLY A 19 -13.53 -20.06 -12.80
N TRP A 20 -14.23 -19.21 -12.04
CA TRP A 20 -13.80 -18.72 -10.73
C TRP A 20 -13.57 -19.84 -9.69
N ARG A 21 -14.31 -20.97 -9.81
CA ARG A 21 -14.14 -22.11 -8.88
C ARG A 21 -12.76 -22.76 -8.99
N LEU A 22 -12.21 -22.87 -10.20
CA LEU A 22 -10.86 -23.38 -10.40
C LEU A 22 -9.80 -22.40 -9.90
N CYS A 23 -10.01 -21.08 -10.01
CA CYS A 23 -9.12 -20.10 -9.43
C CYS A 23 -9.02 -20.25 -7.91
N PHE A 24 -10.14 -20.30 -7.21
CA PHE A 24 -10.14 -20.50 -5.76
C PHE A 24 -9.63 -21.88 -5.35
N GLY A 25 -9.98 -22.93 -6.12
CA GLY A 25 -9.47 -24.28 -5.91
C GLY A 25 -7.96 -24.36 -6.02
N SER A 26 -7.35 -23.74 -7.05
CA SER A 26 -5.89 -23.69 -7.21
C SER A 26 -5.20 -22.94 -6.07
N MET A 27 -5.76 -21.81 -5.60
CA MET A 27 -5.26 -21.10 -4.43
C MET A 27 -5.32 -21.96 -3.17
N SER A 28 -6.41 -22.71 -2.97
CA SER A 28 -6.56 -23.62 -1.83
C SER A 28 -5.54 -24.75 -1.87
N VAL A 29 -5.31 -25.36 -3.04
CA VAL A 29 -4.28 -26.39 -3.22
C VAL A 29 -2.89 -25.84 -2.93
N LEU A 30 -2.54 -24.65 -3.46
CA LEU A 30 -1.26 -24.00 -3.18
C LEU A 30 -1.07 -23.71 -1.69
N ALA A 31 -2.12 -23.26 -1.00
CA ALA A 31 -2.08 -23.03 0.45
C ALA A 31 -1.84 -24.35 1.21
N LEU A 32 -2.50 -25.42 0.86
CA LEU A 32 -2.30 -26.74 1.47
C LEU A 32 -0.88 -27.27 1.21
N LEU A 33 -0.36 -27.13 0.00
CA LEU A 33 1.01 -27.52 -0.33
C LEU A 33 2.02 -26.70 0.49
N LEU A 34 1.79 -25.38 0.64
CA LEU A 34 2.64 -24.52 1.45
C LEU A 34 2.59 -24.92 2.93
N MET A 35 1.39 -25.20 3.47
CA MET A 35 1.24 -25.70 4.85
C MET A 35 1.99 -27.01 5.05
N GLY A 36 1.86 -27.96 4.14
CA GLY A 36 2.60 -29.23 4.18
C GLY A 36 4.12 -29.01 4.12
N TRP A 37 4.58 -28.11 3.24
CA TRP A 37 6.01 -27.78 3.17
C TRP A 37 6.53 -27.16 4.49
N VAL A 38 5.80 -26.20 5.06
CA VAL A 38 6.15 -25.56 6.32
C VAL A 38 6.29 -26.62 7.42
N GLN A 39 5.31 -27.51 7.57
CA GLN A 39 5.35 -28.58 8.57
C GLN A 39 6.52 -29.56 8.39
N LEU A 40 6.90 -29.84 7.14
CA LEU A 40 7.99 -30.79 6.86
C LEU A 40 9.39 -30.19 6.95
N ARG A 41 9.52 -28.87 6.77
CA ARG A 41 10.83 -28.23 6.61
C ARG A 41 11.17 -27.18 7.66
N LEU A 42 10.19 -26.61 8.35
CA LEU A 42 10.50 -25.68 9.44
C LEU A 42 10.64 -26.42 10.77
N PRO A 43 11.78 -26.24 11.47
CA PRO A 43 11.90 -26.71 12.85
C PRO A 43 10.98 -25.90 13.77
N ASP A 44 10.51 -26.52 14.83
CA ASP A 44 9.80 -25.81 15.89
C ASP A 44 10.74 -24.86 16.63
N PHE A 45 10.40 -23.58 16.57
CA PHE A 45 11.10 -22.55 17.34
C PHE A 45 10.44 -22.42 18.71
N ALA A 46 11.28 -22.41 19.77
CA ALA A 46 10.80 -22.09 21.10
C ALA A 46 10.11 -20.68 21.06
N GLY A 47 8.87 -20.62 21.54
CA GLY A 47 8.17 -19.36 21.69
C GLY A 47 8.91 -18.41 22.64
N GLN A 48 8.59 -17.11 22.58
CA GLN A 48 9.18 -16.15 23.51
C GLN A 48 8.83 -16.54 24.96
N PRO A 49 9.80 -16.46 25.91
CA PRO A 49 9.53 -16.76 27.31
C PRO A 49 8.39 -15.93 27.87
N ALA A 50 7.52 -16.55 28.65
CA ALA A 50 6.44 -15.85 29.36
C ALA A 50 7.06 -14.76 30.26
N GLY A 51 6.77 -13.49 29.98
CA GLY A 51 7.34 -12.34 30.69
C GLY A 51 8.11 -11.35 29.82
N GLN A 52 8.49 -11.72 28.59
CA GLN A 52 9.10 -10.80 27.61
C GLN A 52 8.10 -10.27 26.56
N SER A 53 6.81 -10.59 26.68
CA SER A 53 5.81 -10.11 25.75
C SER A 53 5.48 -8.63 25.99
N PHE A 54 5.74 -7.79 24.99
CA PHE A 54 5.31 -6.40 25.02
C PHE A 54 3.78 -6.29 24.88
N GLN A 55 3.15 -5.54 25.80
CA GLN A 55 1.72 -5.28 25.69
C GLN A 55 1.44 -4.34 24.50
N LEU A 56 0.41 -4.63 23.70
CA LEU A 56 -0.02 -3.80 22.56
C LEU A 56 -0.15 -2.32 22.91
N ARG A 57 -0.74 -2.00 24.09
CA ARG A 57 -0.91 -0.62 24.56
C ARG A 57 0.41 0.09 24.82
N GLN A 58 1.43 -0.63 25.31
CA GLN A 58 2.77 -0.07 25.54
C GLN A 58 3.45 0.22 24.23
N VAL A 59 3.43 -0.72 23.28
CA VAL A 59 4.02 -0.56 21.94
C VAL A 59 3.35 0.59 21.18
N PHE A 60 2.02 0.67 21.22
CA PHE A 60 1.27 1.78 20.61
C PHE A 60 1.64 3.15 21.16
N ARG A 61 2.14 3.23 22.40
CA ARG A 61 2.57 4.49 23.04
C ARG A 61 4.03 4.85 22.76
N LEU A 62 4.80 3.97 22.15
CA LEU A 62 6.18 4.27 21.78
C LEU A 62 6.25 5.48 20.84
N PRO A 63 7.20 6.40 21.06
CA PRO A 63 7.43 7.49 20.16
C PRO A 63 7.71 6.98 18.74
N GLY A 64 7.01 7.52 17.75
CA GLY A 64 7.15 7.11 16.34
C GLY A 64 6.19 6.03 15.87
N VAL A 65 5.71 5.11 16.72
CA VAL A 65 4.76 4.05 16.31
C VAL A 65 3.44 4.64 15.82
N ARG A 66 2.83 5.55 16.60
CA ARG A 66 1.56 6.18 16.23
C ARG A 66 1.60 6.93 14.90
N PRO A 67 2.55 7.85 14.66
CA PRO A 67 2.60 8.54 13.40
C PRO A 67 2.86 7.61 12.22
N VAL A 68 3.68 6.56 12.36
CA VAL A 68 3.87 5.59 11.28
C VAL A 68 2.58 4.83 11.00
N LEU A 69 1.87 4.32 12.01
CA LEU A 69 0.58 3.63 11.82
C LEU A 69 -0.49 4.55 11.22
N LEU A 70 -0.49 5.84 11.56
CA LEU A 70 -1.41 6.81 10.96
C LEU A 70 -1.10 7.02 9.47
N VAL A 71 0.19 7.10 9.10
CA VAL A 71 0.59 7.16 7.69
C VAL A 71 0.21 5.87 6.98
N VAL A 72 0.43 4.69 7.57
CA VAL A 72 -0.04 3.41 7.00
C VAL A 72 -1.52 3.48 6.70
N LEU A 73 -2.33 3.88 7.68
CA LEU A 73 -3.78 3.92 7.53
C LEU A 73 -4.20 4.88 6.40
N THR A 74 -3.74 6.13 6.43
CA THR A 74 -4.19 7.16 5.49
C THR A 74 -3.65 6.95 4.07
N TYR A 75 -2.39 6.54 3.96
CA TYR A 75 -1.73 6.33 2.68
C TYR A 75 -2.26 5.09 1.94
N VAL A 76 -2.44 3.98 2.66
CA VAL A 76 -2.98 2.74 2.09
C VAL A 76 -4.48 2.86 1.80
N LEU A 77 -5.22 3.60 2.63
CA LEU A 77 -6.64 3.89 2.37
C LEU A 77 -6.79 4.72 1.09
N ALA A 78 -5.97 5.77 0.91
CA ALA A 78 -5.96 6.57 -0.31
C ALA A 78 -5.65 5.72 -1.56
N HIS A 79 -4.67 4.82 -1.45
CA HIS A 79 -4.35 3.88 -2.53
C HIS A 79 -5.53 2.97 -2.86
N ASN A 80 -6.12 2.33 -1.86
CA ASN A 80 -7.20 1.38 -2.09
C ASN A 80 -8.49 2.03 -2.58
N LEU A 81 -8.73 3.29 -2.21
CA LEU A 81 -9.84 4.07 -2.76
C LEU A 81 -9.67 4.24 -4.28
N LEU A 82 -8.48 4.63 -4.76
CA LEU A 82 -8.22 4.76 -6.19
C LEU A 82 -8.16 3.41 -6.91
N TYR A 83 -7.45 2.44 -6.32
CA TYR A 83 -7.19 1.16 -6.97
C TYR A 83 -8.44 0.32 -7.15
N THR A 84 -9.31 0.27 -6.14
CA THR A 84 -10.56 -0.49 -6.19
C THR A 84 -11.54 0.10 -7.20
N TYR A 85 -11.56 1.42 -7.35
CA TYR A 85 -12.49 2.14 -8.22
C TYR A 85 -11.81 2.75 -9.44
N ILE A 86 -10.68 2.17 -9.87
CA ILE A 86 -9.93 2.66 -11.04
C ILE A 86 -10.75 2.59 -12.33
N ALA A 87 -11.57 1.54 -12.50
CA ALA A 87 -12.37 1.35 -13.72
C ALA A 87 -13.43 2.45 -13.91
N PRO A 88 -14.30 2.80 -12.94
CA PRO A 88 -15.22 3.93 -13.07
C PRO A 88 -14.48 5.27 -13.20
N LEU A 89 -13.32 5.44 -12.59
CA LEU A 89 -12.51 6.64 -12.71
C LEU A 89 -11.98 6.80 -14.15
N LEU A 90 -11.44 5.74 -14.74
CA LEU A 90 -10.95 5.74 -16.11
C LEU A 90 -12.08 5.85 -17.15
N ALA A 91 -13.27 5.33 -16.84
CA ALA A 91 -14.45 5.51 -17.70
C ALA A 91 -14.83 6.99 -17.83
N GLN A 92 -14.75 7.76 -16.73
CA GLN A 92 -14.97 9.21 -16.75
C GLN A 92 -13.91 9.95 -17.59
N ALA A 93 -12.69 9.43 -17.64
CA ALA A 93 -11.61 9.97 -18.46
C ALA A 93 -11.64 9.52 -19.93
N GLY A 94 -12.65 8.75 -20.36
CA GLY A 94 -12.74 8.18 -21.71
C GLY A 94 -11.78 7.01 -21.97
N LEU A 95 -11.22 6.41 -20.91
CA LEU A 95 -10.22 5.34 -20.97
C LEU A 95 -10.78 3.98 -20.50
N ALA A 96 -12.09 3.77 -20.57
CA ALA A 96 -12.75 2.55 -20.10
C ALA A 96 -12.17 1.25 -20.70
N THR A 97 -11.70 1.29 -21.96
CA THR A 97 -11.11 0.14 -22.66
C THR A 97 -9.60 -0.03 -22.43
N GLN A 98 -8.98 0.83 -21.63
CA GLN A 98 -7.52 0.86 -21.42
C GLN A 98 -7.13 0.60 -19.96
N VAL A 99 -8.03 0.08 -19.14
CA VAL A 99 -7.79 -0.18 -17.71
C VAL A 99 -6.57 -1.08 -17.50
N ASP A 100 -6.44 -2.12 -18.31
CA ASP A 100 -5.32 -3.06 -18.30
C ASP A 100 -3.96 -2.37 -18.58
N ARG A 101 -3.92 -1.48 -19.57
CA ARG A 101 -2.71 -0.72 -19.93
C ARG A 101 -2.33 0.28 -18.83
N VAL A 102 -3.31 0.96 -18.26
CA VAL A 102 -3.09 1.90 -17.17
C VAL A 102 -2.58 1.18 -15.93
N LEU A 103 -3.17 0.03 -15.59
CA LEU A 103 -2.67 -0.80 -14.47
C LEU A 103 -1.31 -1.43 -14.75
N LEU A 104 -0.98 -1.72 -16.01
CA LEU A 104 0.38 -2.15 -16.38
C LEU A 104 1.40 -1.06 -16.11
N VAL A 105 1.12 0.19 -16.46
CA VAL A 105 2.00 1.33 -16.16
C VAL A 105 2.17 1.48 -14.65
N PHE A 106 1.09 1.42 -13.88
CA PHE A 106 1.15 1.41 -12.42
C PHE A 106 2.08 0.30 -11.91
N GLY A 107 1.91 -0.93 -12.41
CA GLY A 107 2.70 -2.09 -11.99
C GLY A 107 4.19 -1.94 -12.30
N LEU A 108 4.54 -1.51 -13.52
CA LEU A 108 5.94 -1.28 -13.93
C LEU A 108 6.62 -0.20 -13.07
N MET A 109 5.92 0.91 -12.83
CA MET A 109 6.43 1.99 -11.99
C MET A 109 6.54 1.56 -10.51
N SER A 110 5.64 0.70 -10.04
CA SER A 110 5.73 0.13 -8.69
C SER A 110 6.94 -0.78 -8.53
N VAL A 111 7.25 -1.61 -9.53
CA VAL A 111 8.47 -2.45 -9.53
C VAL A 111 9.72 -1.59 -9.51
N LEU A 112 9.77 -0.53 -10.32
CA LEU A 112 10.88 0.42 -10.32
C LEU A 112 11.03 1.10 -8.95
N SER A 113 9.93 1.50 -8.33
CA SER A 113 9.92 2.09 -6.98
C SER A 113 10.48 1.15 -5.93
N ILE A 114 10.15 -0.14 -6.00
CA ILE A 114 10.66 -1.15 -5.06
C ILE A 114 12.17 -1.29 -5.20
N TRP A 115 12.66 -1.33 -6.44
CA TRP A 115 14.09 -1.41 -6.70
C TRP A 115 14.83 -0.17 -6.16
N ILE A 116 14.35 1.04 -6.46
CA ILE A 116 14.91 2.30 -5.95
C ILE A 116 14.90 2.31 -4.41
N THR A 117 13.76 1.94 -3.80
CA THR A 117 13.63 1.88 -2.35
C THR A 117 14.60 0.87 -1.75
N GLY A 118 14.70 -0.34 -2.32
CA GLY A 118 15.61 -1.39 -1.82
C GLY A 118 17.07 -0.97 -1.83
N VAL A 119 17.49 -0.20 -2.83
CA VAL A 119 18.89 0.28 -2.94
C VAL A 119 19.18 1.44 -1.99
N LEU A 120 18.22 2.32 -1.75
CA LEU A 120 18.48 3.61 -1.07
C LEU A 120 17.95 3.69 0.37
N ILE A 121 17.18 2.70 0.84
CA ILE A 121 16.45 2.80 2.09
C ILE A 121 17.35 2.95 3.33
N ASP A 122 18.52 2.33 3.32
CA ASP A 122 19.40 2.27 4.49
C ASP A 122 19.91 3.66 4.93
N GLY A 123 20.09 4.58 3.96
CA GLY A 123 20.57 5.93 4.27
C GLY A 123 19.52 7.04 4.05
N HIS A 124 18.35 6.73 3.44
CA HIS A 124 17.45 7.76 2.94
C HIS A 124 15.97 7.51 3.27
N LEU A 125 15.68 6.76 4.34
CA LEU A 125 14.31 6.38 4.71
C LEU A 125 13.34 7.57 4.70
N ARG A 126 13.69 8.68 5.37
CA ARG A 126 12.85 9.87 5.43
C ARG A 126 12.66 10.53 4.06
N ALA A 127 13.76 10.72 3.31
CA ALA A 127 13.71 11.35 1.99
C ALA A 127 12.85 10.53 1.02
N LEU A 128 13.01 9.22 1.03
CA LEU A 128 12.22 8.29 0.23
C LEU A 128 10.75 8.30 0.64
N THR A 129 10.43 8.35 1.92
CA THR A 129 9.03 8.43 2.39
C THR A 129 8.37 9.74 1.96
N LEU A 130 9.09 10.86 2.04
CA LEU A 130 8.60 12.15 1.55
C LEU A 130 8.42 12.16 0.03
N ALA A 131 9.39 11.63 -0.72
CA ALA A 131 9.30 11.50 -2.17
C ALA A 131 8.14 10.58 -2.59
N SER A 132 7.99 9.43 -1.95
CA SER A 132 6.88 8.49 -2.14
C SER A 132 5.53 9.18 -1.93
N THR A 133 5.35 9.86 -0.79
CA THR A 133 4.10 10.55 -0.48
C THR A 133 3.85 11.73 -1.43
N GLY A 134 4.90 12.49 -1.77
CA GLY A 134 4.83 13.61 -2.72
C GLY A 134 4.47 13.18 -4.15
N LEU A 135 5.07 12.08 -4.62
CA LEU A 135 4.76 11.52 -5.95
C LEU A 135 3.31 11.02 -6.03
N PHE A 136 2.83 10.33 -5.00
CA PHE A 136 1.45 9.90 -4.99
C PHE A 136 0.48 11.10 -4.90
N LEU A 137 0.80 12.10 -4.08
CA LEU A 137 0.03 13.34 -4.00
C LEU A 137 0.00 14.07 -5.36
N LEU A 138 1.14 14.15 -6.05
CA LEU A 138 1.21 14.70 -7.41
C LEU A 138 0.34 13.93 -8.39
N GLY A 139 0.39 12.59 -8.37
CA GLY A 139 -0.47 11.75 -9.20
C GLY A 139 -1.95 12.00 -8.93
N ALA A 140 -2.36 12.06 -7.66
CA ALA A 140 -3.73 12.36 -7.27
C ALA A 140 -4.17 13.78 -7.71
N LEU A 141 -3.28 14.76 -7.62
CA LEU A 141 -3.54 16.13 -8.07
C LEU A 141 -3.70 16.20 -9.58
N LEU A 142 -2.86 15.54 -10.35
CA LEU A 142 -2.98 15.45 -11.80
C LEU A 142 -4.31 14.80 -12.22
N LEU A 143 -4.73 13.72 -11.55
CA LEU A 143 -6.04 13.12 -11.78
C LEU A 143 -7.19 14.09 -11.45
N ALA A 144 -7.05 14.90 -10.39
CA ALA A 144 -8.06 15.90 -10.03
C ALA A 144 -8.23 17.01 -11.05
N LEU A 145 -7.12 17.48 -11.63
CA LEU A 145 -7.10 18.71 -12.45
C LEU A 145 -7.26 18.44 -13.95
N ALA A 146 -6.81 17.30 -14.45
CA ALA A 146 -6.66 17.09 -15.89
C ALA A 146 -7.08 15.70 -16.37
N MET A 147 -8.16 15.16 -15.79
CA MET A 147 -8.70 13.84 -16.17
C MET A 147 -9.17 13.74 -17.63
N GLY A 148 -9.43 14.86 -18.30
CA GLY A 148 -9.81 14.89 -19.73
C GLY A 148 -8.66 14.59 -20.70
N SER A 149 -7.42 14.49 -20.24
CA SER A 149 -6.24 14.18 -21.07
C SER A 149 -5.70 12.78 -20.79
N PRO A 150 -5.77 11.83 -21.73
CA PRO A 150 -5.21 10.49 -21.57
C PRO A 150 -3.74 10.50 -21.15
N THR A 151 -2.93 11.34 -21.74
CA THR A 151 -1.50 11.48 -21.41
C THR A 151 -1.30 11.85 -19.94
N VAL A 152 -2.10 12.80 -19.42
CA VAL A 152 -2.01 13.20 -18.02
C VAL A 152 -2.45 12.07 -17.09
N VAL A 153 -3.46 11.29 -17.45
CA VAL A 153 -3.87 10.10 -16.68
C VAL A 153 -2.74 9.09 -16.60
N TYR A 154 -2.05 8.79 -17.69
CA TYR A 154 -0.90 7.87 -17.68
C TYR A 154 0.26 8.41 -16.82
N LEU A 155 0.57 9.69 -16.89
CA LEU A 155 1.61 10.33 -16.07
C LEU A 155 1.21 10.32 -14.58
N ALA A 156 -0.05 10.59 -14.28
CA ALA A 156 -0.58 10.55 -12.92
C ALA A 156 -0.47 9.16 -12.30
N VAL A 157 -0.85 8.13 -13.06
CA VAL A 157 -0.77 6.73 -12.62
C VAL A 157 0.68 6.27 -12.50
N ALA A 158 1.58 6.72 -13.38
CA ALA A 158 3.01 6.48 -13.26
C ALA A 158 3.59 7.09 -11.98
N ALA A 159 3.25 8.34 -11.67
CA ALA A 159 3.65 9.00 -10.43
C ALA A 159 3.08 8.29 -9.20
N TRP A 160 1.81 7.84 -9.24
CA TRP A 160 1.20 7.05 -8.19
C TRP A 160 1.90 5.70 -8.00
N GLY A 161 2.21 4.96 -9.09
CA GLY A 161 2.94 3.70 -9.04
C GLY A 161 4.34 3.86 -8.41
N LEU A 162 5.09 4.87 -8.85
CA LEU A 162 6.38 5.23 -8.26
C LEU A 162 6.25 5.64 -6.78
N GLY A 163 5.19 6.35 -6.41
CA GLY A 163 4.93 6.70 -5.03
C GLY A 163 4.61 5.48 -4.17
N PHE A 164 3.73 4.61 -4.62
CA PHE A 164 3.19 3.53 -3.78
C PHE A 164 4.06 2.26 -3.76
N GLY A 165 4.81 1.95 -4.81
CA GLY A 165 5.49 0.66 -4.94
C GLY A 165 6.40 0.29 -3.77
N GLY A 166 7.23 1.23 -3.30
CA GLY A 166 8.14 1.04 -2.16
C GLY A 166 7.51 1.23 -0.78
N ALA A 167 6.24 1.65 -0.71
CA ALA A 167 5.61 2.09 0.54
C ALA A 167 5.61 1.03 1.65
N ALA A 168 5.38 -0.24 1.32
CA ALA A 168 5.40 -1.33 2.29
C ALA A 168 6.75 -1.41 2.99
N THR A 169 7.84 -1.41 2.23
CA THR A 169 9.22 -1.46 2.76
C THR A 169 9.53 -0.23 3.60
N LEU A 170 9.19 0.96 3.11
CA LEU A 170 9.41 2.22 3.83
C LEU A 170 8.69 2.25 5.19
N LEU A 171 7.41 1.90 5.21
CA LEU A 171 6.59 1.96 6.42
C LEU A 171 6.93 0.86 7.42
N GLN A 172 7.25 -0.36 6.95
CA GLN A 172 7.73 -1.46 7.79
C GLN A 172 9.07 -1.10 8.44
N THR A 173 10.01 -0.55 7.66
CA THR A 173 11.33 -0.13 8.18
C THR A 173 11.20 1.01 9.18
N ALA A 174 10.36 2.02 8.89
CA ALA A 174 10.10 3.12 9.81
C ALA A 174 9.52 2.63 11.14
N LEU A 175 8.58 1.68 11.06
CA LEU A 175 7.95 1.12 12.24
C LEU A 175 8.92 0.25 13.05
N ALA A 176 9.70 -0.61 12.41
CA ALA A 176 10.70 -1.45 13.07
C ALA A 176 11.75 -0.60 13.79
N LYS A 177 12.28 0.45 13.13
CA LYS A 177 13.21 1.40 13.74
C LYS A 177 12.58 2.14 14.94
N SER A 178 11.28 2.46 14.88
CA SER A 178 10.57 3.15 15.98
C SER A 178 10.25 2.27 17.17
N ALA A 179 10.01 0.99 16.93
CA ALA A 179 9.59 0.02 17.95
C ALA A 179 10.78 -0.69 18.63
N GLY A 180 11.95 -0.75 17.98
CA GLY A 180 13.14 -1.40 18.52
C GLY A 180 12.88 -2.86 18.93
N ALA A 181 13.11 -3.21 20.19
CA ALA A 181 12.90 -4.57 20.69
C ALA A 181 11.43 -5.06 20.59
N ALA A 182 10.46 -4.15 20.42
CA ALA A 182 9.05 -4.48 20.26
C ALA A 182 8.63 -4.56 18.79
N ALA A 183 9.58 -4.68 17.85
CA ALA A 183 9.31 -4.63 16.39
C ALA A 183 8.28 -5.67 15.94
N ASP A 184 8.30 -6.90 16.46
CA ASP A 184 7.37 -7.97 16.08
C ASP A 184 5.91 -7.59 16.40
N VAL A 185 5.69 -7.05 17.60
CA VAL A 185 4.36 -6.58 18.03
C VAL A 185 3.93 -5.37 17.20
N ALA A 186 4.83 -4.43 16.91
CA ALA A 186 4.56 -3.28 16.05
C ALA A 186 4.21 -3.72 14.61
N GLN A 187 4.91 -4.72 14.05
CA GLN A 187 4.60 -5.26 12.73
C GLN A 187 3.21 -5.91 12.68
N SER A 188 2.76 -6.59 13.72
CA SER A 188 1.38 -7.09 13.78
C SER A 188 0.35 -5.96 13.75
N MET A 189 0.63 -4.83 14.43
CA MET A 189 -0.20 -3.62 14.36
C MET A 189 -0.21 -3.00 12.96
N LEU A 190 0.95 -3.01 12.27
CA LEU A 190 1.06 -2.52 10.89
C LEU A 190 0.17 -3.34 9.96
N VAL A 191 0.27 -4.68 10.02
CA VAL A 191 -0.54 -5.57 9.18
C VAL A 191 -2.04 -5.35 9.44
N THR A 192 -2.44 -5.19 10.71
CA THR A 192 -3.82 -4.89 11.08
C THR A 192 -4.28 -3.55 10.50
N SER A 193 -3.46 -2.48 10.65
CA SER A 193 -3.75 -1.16 10.11
C SER A 193 -3.81 -1.17 8.59
N TRP A 194 -2.94 -1.94 7.94
CA TRP A 194 -2.91 -2.12 6.49
C TRP A 194 -4.20 -2.77 5.97
N ASN A 195 -4.63 -3.87 6.58
CA ASN A 195 -5.86 -4.55 6.21
C ASN A 195 -7.11 -3.70 6.50
N LEU A 196 -7.11 -2.96 7.62
CA LEU A 196 -8.17 -2.00 7.93
C LEU A 196 -8.27 -0.88 6.88
N ALA A 197 -7.12 -0.39 6.40
CA ALA A 197 -7.06 0.60 5.34
C ALA A 197 -7.55 0.05 3.98
N ILE A 198 -7.26 -1.21 3.67
CA ILE A 198 -7.78 -1.89 2.46
C ILE A 198 -9.30 -1.97 2.54
N ALA A 199 -9.84 -2.51 3.63
CA ALA A 199 -11.28 -2.62 3.83
C ALA A 199 -11.96 -1.24 3.84
N GLY A 200 -11.37 -0.28 4.58
CA GLY A 200 -11.85 1.10 4.67
C GLY A 200 -11.86 1.81 3.32
N GLY A 201 -10.83 1.60 2.48
CA GLY A 201 -10.75 2.18 1.14
C GLY A 201 -11.86 1.67 0.22
N GLY A 202 -12.12 0.35 0.25
CA GLY A 202 -13.24 -0.25 -0.48
C GLY A 202 -14.59 0.28 -0.02
N MET A 203 -14.84 0.31 1.29
CA MET A 203 -16.09 0.82 1.86
C MET A 203 -16.30 2.32 1.61
N ALA A 204 -15.29 3.13 1.91
CA ALA A 204 -15.36 4.58 1.71
C ALA A 204 -15.56 4.93 0.24
N GLY A 205 -14.81 4.25 -0.67
CA GLY A 205 -14.97 4.44 -2.10
C GLY A 205 -16.36 4.07 -2.60
N GLY A 206 -16.94 2.96 -2.11
CA GLY A 206 -18.32 2.58 -2.43
C GLY A 206 -19.35 3.61 -1.99
N LEU A 207 -19.21 4.13 -0.76
CA LEU A 207 -20.08 5.18 -0.25
C LEU A 207 -19.93 6.50 -1.03
N LEU A 208 -18.69 6.90 -1.33
CA LEU A 208 -18.43 8.10 -2.13
C LEU A 208 -19.03 7.96 -3.53
N LEU A 209 -18.84 6.81 -4.17
CA LEU A 209 -19.39 6.54 -5.50
C LEU A 209 -20.92 6.59 -5.51
N ALA A 210 -21.56 5.97 -4.52
CA ALA A 210 -23.01 5.88 -4.44
C ALA A 210 -23.69 7.23 -4.18
N HIS A 211 -23.08 8.11 -3.37
CA HIS A 211 -23.71 9.37 -2.95
C HIS A 211 -23.25 10.60 -3.72
N TRP A 212 -22.00 10.63 -4.16
CA TRP A 212 -21.38 11.81 -4.80
C TRP A 212 -20.72 11.52 -6.15
N GLY A 213 -20.73 10.26 -6.58
CA GLY A 213 -20.12 9.87 -7.84
C GLY A 213 -18.58 9.88 -7.81
N VAL A 214 -17.98 9.61 -8.96
CA VAL A 214 -16.52 9.48 -9.15
C VAL A 214 -15.75 10.76 -8.80
N GLY A 215 -16.36 11.94 -9.01
CA GLY A 215 -15.73 13.23 -8.71
C GLY A 215 -15.33 13.42 -7.24
N ALA A 216 -15.95 12.68 -6.30
CA ALA A 216 -15.61 12.73 -4.88
C ALA A 216 -14.29 12.01 -4.52
N PHE A 217 -13.76 11.17 -5.41
CA PHE A 217 -12.53 10.42 -5.11
C PHE A 217 -11.32 11.34 -4.99
N SER A 218 -11.15 12.27 -5.92
CA SER A 218 -9.98 13.15 -5.93
C SER A 218 -9.84 13.98 -4.65
N PRO A 219 -10.86 14.71 -4.16
CA PRO A 219 -10.73 15.46 -2.91
C PRO A 219 -10.51 14.56 -1.70
N ALA A 220 -11.14 13.39 -1.64
CA ALA A 220 -10.94 12.44 -0.53
C ALA A 220 -9.51 11.90 -0.50
N VAL A 221 -8.98 11.49 -1.64
CA VAL A 221 -7.59 11.00 -1.78
C VAL A 221 -6.59 12.10 -1.46
N LEU A 222 -6.79 13.31 -1.98
CA LEU A 222 -5.93 14.46 -1.68
C LEU A 222 -5.91 14.77 -0.19
N ALA A 223 -7.06 14.79 0.48
CA ALA A 223 -7.13 15.02 1.93
C ALA A 223 -6.34 13.96 2.73
N LEU A 224 -6.47 12.67 2.37
CA LEU A 224 -5.73 11.58 3.01
C LEU A 224 -4.21 11.70 2.78
N LEU A 225 -3.79 12.05 1.56
CA LEU A 225 -2.36 12.18 1.22
C LEU A 225 -1.73 13.44 1.83
N VAL A 226 -2.46 14.55 1.90
CA VAL A 226 -2.03 15.76 2.62
C VAL A 226 -1.86 15.44 4.10
N MET A 227 -2.79 14.70 4.71
CA MET A 227 -2.66 14.26 6.09
C MET A 227 -1.44 13.34 6.27
N SER A 228 -1.21 12.36 5.37
CA SER A 228 -0.02 11.52 5.38
C SER A 228 1.26 12.36 5.33
N LEU A 229 1.34 13.30 4.38
CA LEU A 229 2.51 14.17 4.20
C LEU A 229 2.75 15.03 5.44
N ALA A 230 1.70 15.63 6.00
CA ALA A 230 1.79 16.45 7.21
C ALA A 230 2.32 15.64 8.40
N VAL A 231 1.86 14.39 8.55
CA VAL A 231 2.35 13.50 9.61
C VAL A 231 3.83 13.13 9.40
N VAL A 232 4.24 12.80 8.17
CA VAL A 232 5.66 12.50 7.87
C VAL A 232 6.55 13.72 8.14
N LEU A 233 6.10 14.92 7.79
CA LEU A 233 6.82 16.16 8.06
C LEU A 233 6.94 16.44 9.56
N ALA A 234 5.84 16.27 10.31
CA ALA A 234 5.80 16.52 11.76
C ALA A 234 6.61 15.48 12.55
N ALA A 235 6.62 14.23 12.12
CA ALA A 235 7.28 13.11 12.80
C ALA A 235 8.79 13.00 12.52
N LYS A 236 9.45 14.12 12.26
CA LYS A 236 10.89 14.21 11.96
C LYS A 236 11.84 13.74 13.07
N ARG A 237 11.38 13.72 14.31
CA ARG A 237 12.18 13.28 15.45
C ARG A 237 11.96 11.81 15.80
N HIS A 238 10.75 11.29 15.55
CA HIS A 238 10.34 9.93 15.89
C HIS A 238 9.44 9.41 14.77
N GLY A 239 9.70 8.21 14.30
CA GLY A 239 8.97 7.58 13.21
C GLY A 239 9.66 7.74 11.86
N PHE A 240 9.87 8.96 11.41
CA PHE A 240 10.55 9.29 10.15
C PHE A 240 11.76 10.19 10.40
N ALA A 241 12.64 9.78 11.30
CA ALA A 241 13.85 10.54 11.60
C ALA A 241 14.79 10.55 10.40
N ALA A 242 15.46 11.71 10.17
CA ALA A 242 16.57 11.75 9.24
C ALA A 242 17.74 10.98 9.86
N GLU A 243 18.38 10.12 9.09
CA GLU A 243 19.60 9.48 9.51
C GLU A 243 20.69 10.56 9.61
N LYS A 244 21.47 10.50 10.69
CA LYS A 244 22.67 11.33 10.80
C LYS A 244 23.70 10.78 9.81
N PRO A 245 24.37 11.66 9.04
CA PRO A 245 25.47 11.26 8.17
C PRO A 245 26.57 10.54 8.93
#